data_a880513b553ad039e2e150c895e7406e
#
_entry.id   a880513b553ad039e2e150c895e7406e
#
_cell.length_a   1.000
_cell.length_b   1.000
_cell.length_c   1.000
_cell.angle_alpha   90.00
_cell.angle_beta   90.00
_cell.angle_gamma   90.00
#
_symmetry.space_group_name_H-M   'P 1'
#
loop_
_entity.id
_entity.type
_entity.pdbx_description
1 polymer ?
#
loop_
_entity_poly.entity_id
_entity_poly.type
_entity_poly.pdbx_seq_one_letter_code
_entity_poly.pdbx_strand_id
1 'polypeptide(L)'
;MYVCMFGKCNLLIKNIMKKKLLLLAVCLLGIGYLSAQWSIRETEIVLTEVIVFGPLDDNKDDKGGSRPDPNRFRATQDENTITASADTDALAHVTVRDQATGTTVADQDFYGMTAFSVSANGSYTIRIQSAGTAVEGQFTTK
;
A
#
# COMPACT_ATOMS: atom_id res chain seq x y z
N MET A 1 57.46 -48.15 8.21
CA MET A 1 57.33 -46.92 9.01
C MET A 1 56.37 -45.97 8.33
N TYR A 2 55.06 -46.32 8.17
CA TYR A 2 54.03 -45.49 7.51
C TYR A 2 52.66 -45.72 8.17
N VAL A 3 52.47 -45.35 9.43
CA VAL A 3 51.17 -45.51 10.11
C VAL A 3 50.64 -44.25 10.83
N CYS A 4 51.28 -43.09 10.67
CA CYS A 4 50.92 -41.93 11.50
C CYS A 4 50.28 -40.73 10.78
N MET A 5 49.81 -40.84 9.52
CA MET A 5 49.23 -39.69 8.81
C MET A 5 47.69 -39.68 8.66
N PHE A 6 47.00 -40.79 8.93
CA PHE A 6 45.55 -40.87 8.70
C PHE A 6 44.69 -40.30 9.82
N GLY A 7 45.23 -40.16 11.04
CA GLY A 7 44.44 -39.70 12.19
C GLY A 7 44.18 -38.18 12.21
N LYS A 8 45.14 -37.38 11.72
CA LYS A 8 45.01 -35.91 11.77
C LYS A 8 44.10 -35.33 10.68
N CYS A 9 43.99 -35.97 9.51
CA CYS A 9 43.10 -35.55 8.44
C CYS A 9 41.62 -35.70 8.79
N ASN A 10 41.23 -36.76 9.49
CA ASN A 10 39.84 -36.98 9.87
C ASN A 10 39.32 -35.97 10.92
N LEU A 11 40.20 -35.50 11.82
CA LEU A 11 39.82 -34.52 12.82
C LEU A 11 39.63 -33.13 12.21
N LEU A 12 40.46 -32.79 11.21
CA LEU A 12 40.39 -31.51 10.49
C LEU A 12 39.11 -31.41 9.66
N ILE A 13 38.75 -32.47 8.95
CA ILE A 13 37.53 -32.55 8.12
C ILE A 13 36.27 -32.42 9.00
N LYS A 14 36.21 -33.10 10.15
CA LYS A 14 35.09 -33.02 11.10
C LYS A 14 34.91 -31.62 11.66
N ASN A 15 35.98 -30.89 11.92
CA ASN A 15 35.90 -29.50 12.41
C ASN A 15 35.45 -28.51 11.32
N ILE A 16 35.87 -28.70 10.08
CA ILE A 16 35.45 -27.87 8.93
C ILE A 16 33.96 -28.11 8.62
N MET A 17 33.51 -29.35 8.66
CA MET A 17 32.07 -29.66 8.44
C MET A 17 31.18 -29.08 9.55
N LYS A 18 31.60 -29.16 10.83
CA LYS A 18 30.85 -28.54 11.93
C LYS A 18 30.75 -27.01 11.81
N LYS A 19 31.84 -26.34 11.40
CA LYS A 19 31.83 -24.87 11.19
C LYS A 19 30.93 -24.46 10.01
N LYS A 20 30.95 -25.22 8.91
CA LYS A 20 30.05 -24.98 7.74
C LYS A 20 28.59 -25.24 8.08
N LEU A 21 28.28 -26.27 8.86
CA LEU A 21 26.92 -26.56 9.32
C LEU A 21 26.39 -25.47 10.26
N LEU A 22 27.25 -24.98 11.17
CA LEU A 22 26.88 -23.86 12.05
C LEU A 22 26.60 -22.56 11.29
N LEU A 23 27.42 -22.27 10.27
CA LEU A 23 27.23 -21.10 9.41
C LEU A 23 25.93 -21.17 8.63
N LEU A 24 25.60 -22.36 8.11
CA LEU A 24 24.34 -22.59 7.39
C LEU A 24 23.12 -22.43 8.30
N ALA A 25 23.20 -22.92 9.54
CA ALA A 25 22.15 -22.76 10.54
C ALA A 25 21.93 -21.30 10.92
N VAL A 26 23.01 -20.51 11.07
CA VAL A 26 22.92 -19.06 11.35
C VAL A 26 22.31 -18.30 10.16
N CYS A 27 22.67 -18.67 8.92
CA CYS A 27 22.04 -18.07 7.73
C CYS A 27 20.55 -18.37 7.64
N LEU A 28 20.13 -19.61 7.92
CA LEU A 28 18.71 -20.01 7.89
C LEU A 28 17.89 -19.30 8.99
N LEU A 29 18.46 -19.13 10.19
CA LEU A 29 17.83 -18.38 11.27
C LEU A 29 17.77 -16.88 10.95
N GLY A 30 18.80 -16.32 10.30
CA GLY A 30 18.84 -14.92 9.88
C GLY A 30 17.78 -14.58 8.84
N ILE A 31 17.52 -15.47 7.89
CA ILE A 31 16.48 -15.27 6.87
C ILE A 31 15.08 -15.31 7.49
N GLY A 32 14.87 -16.14 8.52
CA GLY A 32 13.59 -16.19 9.25
C GLY A 32 13.29 -14.92 10.05
N TYR A 33 14.31 -14.24 10.56
CA TYR A 33 14.15 -12.98 11.31
C TYR A 33 13.87 -11.79 10.41
N LEU A 34 14.38 -11.76 9.17
CA LEU A 34 14.13 -10.67 8.23
C LEU A 34 12.71 -10.72 7.62
N SER A 35 12.12 -11.90 7.50
CA SER A 35 10.76 -12.02 6.96
C SER A 35 9.65 -11.65 7.97
N ALA A 36 9.96 -11.56 9.25
CA ALA A 36 8.97 -11.22 10.30
C ALA A 36 8.78 -9.69 10.52
N GLN A 37 9.58 -8.82 9.88
CA GLN A 37 9.51 -7.37 10.08
C GLN A 37 8.86 -6.58 8.94
N TRP A 38 8.43 -7.24 7.87
CA TRP A 38 7.62 -6.60 6.83
C TRP A 38 6.13 -6.69 7.19
N SER A 39 5.77 -6.18 8.35
CA SER A 39 4.41 -5.75 8.61
C SER A 39 4.23 -4.42 7.87
N ILE A 40 3.75 -4.49 6.64
CA ILE A 40 3.28 -3.32 5.91
C ILE A 40 2.19 -2.71 6.81
N ARG A 41 2.49 -1.58 7.43
CA ARG A 41 1.51 -0.81 8.20
C ARG A 41 0.73 0.07 7.25
N GLU A 42 -0.02 -0.56 6.36
CA GLU A 42 -1.01 0.18 5.59
C GLU A 42 -2.07 0.69 6.57
N THR A 43 -2.25 1.98 6.58
CA THR A 43 -3.33 2.64 7.34
C THR A 43 -4.46 2.94 6.36
N GLU A 44 -5.65 2.43 6.65
CA GLU A 44 -6.83 2.74 5.86
C GLU A 44 -7.24 4.20 6.12
N ILE A 45 -7.43 4.96 5.04
CA ILE A 45 -7.95 6.33 5.09
C ILE A 45 -9.48 6.24 5.09
N VAL A 46 -10.10 6.76 6.14
CA VAL A 46 -11.57 6.78 6.23
C VAL A 46 -12.13 7.73 5.18
N LEU A 47 -12.89 7.18 4.23
CA LEU A 47 -13.57 7.92 3.17
C LEU A 47 -15.04 8.14 3.56
N THR A 48 -15.52 9.36 3.34
CA THR A 48 -16.92 9.76 3.58
C THR A 48 -17.55 10.16 2.25
N GLU A 49 -18.80 9.74 2.02
CA GLU A 49 -19.54 10.14 0.82
C GLU A 49 -19.77 11.65 0.81
N VAL A 50 -19.44 12.29 -0.30
CA VAL A 50 -19.73 13.70 -0.56
C VAL A 50 -20.89 13.76 -1.55
N ILE A 51 -21.99 14.38 -1.12
CA ILE A 51 -23.13 14.60 -2.01
C ILE A 51 -22.73 15.66 -3.05
N VAL A 52 -22.48 15.21 -4.27
CA VAL A 52 -22.25 16.12 -5.40
C VAL A 52 -23.60 16.57 -5.91
N PHE A 53 -24.01 17.80 -5.56
CA PHE A 53 -25.14 18.45 -6.21
C PHE A 53 -24.71 18.78 -7.65
N GLY A 54 -25.06 17.91 -8.59
CA GLY A 54 -25.05 18.26 -10.01
C GLY A 54 -26.11 19.36 -10.27
N PRO A 55 -25.99 20.18 -11.33
CA PRO A 55 -27.05 21.09 -11.72
C PRO A 55 -28.34 20.27 -11.86
N LEU A 56 -29.39 20.74 -11.17
CA LEU A 56 -30.73 20.17 -11.22
C LEU A 56 -31.22 20.21 -12.69
N ASP A 57 -31.13 19.11 -13.37
CA ASP A 57 -31.79 18.90 -14.65
C ASP A 57 -33.25 18.52 -14.31
N ASP A 58 -34.12 19.53 -14.30
CA ASP A 58 -35.53 19.46 -13.87
C ASP A 58 -36.42 18.54 -14.72
N ASN A 59 -35.85 17.71 -15.62
CA ASN A 59 -36.58 16.90 -16.57
C ASN A 59 -36.08 15.45 -16.69
N LYS A 60 -35.93 14.74 -15.60
CA LYS A 60 -35.82 13.27 -15.69
C LYS A 60 -36.71 12.58 -14.69
N ASP A 61 -37.79 11.97 -15.26
CA ASP A 61 -38.62 10.97 -14.59
C ASP A 61 -37.79 10.01 -13.75
N ASP A 62 -38.14 9.92 -12.47
CA ASP A 62 -37.63 8.99 -11.46
C ASP A 62 -37.67 7.53 -11.94
N LYS A 63 -36.72 7.12 -12.75
CA LYS A 63 -36.35 5.72 -12.87
C LYS A 63 -35.20 5.50 -11.91
N GLY A 64 -35.51 4.87 -10.75
CA GLY A 64 -34.63 4.56 -9.66
C GLY A 64 -33.25 4.08 -10.09
N GLY A 65 -32.36 5.00 -10.34
CA GLY A 65 -30.93 4.75 -10.50
C GLY A 65 -30.42 4.29 -9.16
N SER A 66 -29.97 3.04 -9.09
CA SER A 66 -29.29 2.51 -7.92
C SER A 66 -28.17 3.48 -7.53
N ARG A 67 -28.28 4.06 -6.33
CA ARG A 67 -27.25 4.96 -5.79
C ARG A 67 -25.94 4.17 -5.74
N PRO A 68 -24.84 4.65 -6.34
CA PRO A 68 -23.59 3.92 -6.32
C PRO A 68 -23.15 3.71 -4.86
N ASP A 69 -22.72 2.50 -4.52
CA ASP A 69 -22.28 2.13 -3.19
C ASP A 69 -20.95 2.85 -2.86
N PRO A 70 -20.89 3.70 -1.83
CA PRO A 70 -19.64 4.39 -1.43
C PRO A 70 -18.53 3.41 -0.99
N ASN A 71 -18.87 2.17 -0.62
CA ASN A 71 -17.91 1.13 -0.26
C ASN A 71 -17.05 0.64 -1.45
N ARG A 72 -17.33 1.11 -2.66
CA ARG A 72 -16.52 0.80 -3.85
C ARG A 72 -15.18 1.53 -3.89
N PHE A 73 -15.02 2.56 -3.06
CA PHE A 73 -13.79 3.35 -3.03
C PHE A 73 -13.01 3.05 -1.76
N ARG A 74 -11.71 2.86 -1.91
CA ARG A 74 -10.78 2.70 -0.79
C ARG A 74 -9.54 3.55 -1.01
N ALA A 75 -8.97 4.01 0.08
CA ALA A 75 -7.67 4.65 0.08
C ALA A 75 -6.85 4.09 1.25
N THR A 76 -5.61 3.74 0.99
CA THR A 76 -4.66 3.29 2.00
C THR A 76 -3.39 4.12 1.95
N GLN A 77 -2.75 4.25 3.08
CA GLN A 77 -1.51 4.99 3.26
C GLN A 77 -0.42 4.05 3.78
N ASP A 78 0.72 4.06 3.09
CA ASP A 78 1.97 3.46 3.55
C ASP A 78 3.06 4.55 3.53
N GLU A 79 3.39 5.07 4.71
CA GLU A 79 4.25 6.24 4.89
C GLU A 79 3.79 7.45 4.05
N ASN A 80 4.48 7.75 2.95
CA ASN A 80 4.19 8.86 2.03
C ASN A 80 3.54 8.39 0.72
N THR A 81 3.31 7.10 0.57
CA THR A 81 2.66 6.52 -0.60
C THR A 81 1.19 6.29 -0.30
N ILE A 82 0.34 6.82 -1.16
CA ILE A 82 -1.11 6.66 -1.08
C ILE A 82 -1.55 5.79 -2.23
N THR A 83 -2.33 4.76 -1.91
CA THR A 83 -2.98 3.90 -2.90
C THR A 83 -4.48 4.17 -2.87
N ALA A 84 -5.02 4.59 -4.00
CA ALA A 84 -6.45 4.76 -4.21
C ALA A 84 -6.97 3.63 -5.08
N SER A 85 -8.13 3.06 -4.72
CA SER A 85 -8.79 2.02 -5.49
C SER A 85 -10.27 2.29 -5.65
N ALA A 86 -10.80 1.87 -6.81
CA ALA A 86 -12.21 1.94 -7.15
C ALA A 86 -12.64 0.58 -7.70
N ASP A 87 -13.57 -0.08 -7.02
CA ASP A 87 -14.19 -1.33 -7.48
C ASP A 87 -15.32 -1.00 -8.47
N THR A 88 -14.90 -0.56 -9.67
CA THR A 88 -15.80 -0.17 -10.75
C THR A 88 -15.08 -0.33 -12.09
N ASP A 89 -15.80 -0.75 -13.11
CA ASP A 89 -15.31 -0.78 -14.51
C ASP A 89 -15.29 0.63 -15.15
N ALA A 90 -15.79 1.64 -14.44
CA ALA A 90 -15.80 3.01 -14.92
C ALA A 90 -14.50 3.72 -14.56
N LEU A 91 -14.14 4.70 -15.38
CA LEU A 91 -13.02 5.60 -15.10
C LEU A 91 -13.27 6.33 -13.81
N ALA A 92 -12.31 6.27 -12.89
CA ALA A 92 -12.30 7.03 -11.65
C ALA A 92 -11.26 8.14 -11.74
N HIS A 93 -11.49 9.22 -11.00
CA HIS A 93 -10.62 10.38 -10.89
C HIS A 93 -10.24 10.59 -9.44
N VAL A 94 -8.95 10.77 -9.16
CA VAL A 94 -8.44 11.08 -7.82
C VAL A 94 -7.78 12.44 -7.80
N THR A 95 -8.14 13.25 -6.82
CA THR A 95 -7.50 14.55 -6.54
C THR A 95 -7.01 14.55 -5.09
N VAL A 96 -5.77 14.98 -4.87
CA VAL A 96 -5.22 15.19 -3.53
C VAL A 96 -4.78 16.63 -3.38
N ARG A 97 -5.20 17.26 -2.27
CA ARG A 97 -4.87 18.66 -1.94
C ARG A 97 -4.15 18.72 -0.61
N ASP A 98 -3.10 19.51 -0.59
CA ASP A 98 -2.45 19.95 0.64
C ASP A 98 -3.38 20.93 1.40
N GLN A 99 -3.70 20.62 2.65
CA GLN A 99 -4.63 21.44 3.44
C GLN A 99 -4.02 22.79 3.88
N ALA A 100 -2.70 22.85 4.04
CA ALA A 100 -2.02 24.07 4.46
C ALA A 100 -1.93 25.10 3.35
N THR A 101 -1.68 24.65 2.11
CA THR A 101 -1.47 25.53 0.95
C THR A 101 -2.68 25.60 0.02
N GLY A 102 -3.60 24.63 0.10
CA GLY A 102 -4.70 24.44 -0.85
C GLY A 102 -4.25 23.94 -2.22
N THR A 103 -2.96 23.64 -2.39
CA THR A 103 -2.39 23.21 -3.66
C THR A 103 -2.77 21.78 -3.96
N THR A 104 -3.13 21.49 -5.21
CA THR A 104 -3.30 20.13 -5.69
C THR A 104 -1.94 19.48 -5.91
N VAL A 105 -1.68 18.37 -5.21
CA VAL A 105 -0.42 17.63 -5.24
C VAL A 105 -0.50 16.35 -6.09
N ALA A 106 -1.71 15.84 -6.31
CA ALA A 106 -1.99 14.76 -7.24
C ALA A 106 -3.36 14.98 -7.89
N ASP A 107 -3.46 14.70 -9.20
CA ASP A 107 -4.67 14.85 -10.00
C ASP A 107 -4.54 13.91 -11.20
N GLN A 108 -5.31 12.80 -11.20
CA GLN A 108 -5.21 11.81 -12.25
C GLN A 108 -6.44 10.92 -12.38
N ASP A 109 -6.65 10.44 -13.60
CA ASP A 109 -7.64 9.42 -13.91
C ASP A 109 -7.04 8.02 -13.76
N PHE A 110 -7.86 7.05 -13.33
CA PHE A 110 -7.43 5.67 -13.17
C PHE A 110 -8.56 4.67 -13.32
N TYR A 111 -8.20 3.42 -13.62
CA TYR A 111 -9.07 2.25 -13.56
C TYR A 111 -8.58 1.30 -12.47
N GLY A 112 -9.49 0.79 -11.68
CA GLY A 112 -9.18 -0.18 -10.62
C GLY A 112 -8.35 0.42 -9.49
N MET A 113 -7.06 0.64 -9.70
CA MET A 113 -6.15 1.11 -8.65
C MET A 113 -5.06 2.02 -9.20
N THR A 114 -4.65 3.00 -8.38
CA THR A 114 -3.50 3.87 -8.64
C THR A 114 -2.74 4.16 -7.36
N ALA A 115 -1.46 4.50 -7.47
CA ALA A 115 -0.62 4.91 -6.36
C ALA A 115 0.17 6.17 -6.71
N PHE A 116 0.36 7.04 -5.73
CA PHE A 116 1.14 8.27 -5.85
C PHE A 116 1.83 8.60 -4.52
N SER A 117 2.87 9.41 -4.58
CA SER A 117 3.60 9.84 -3.38
C SER A 117 3.30 11.30 -3.08
N VAL A 118 3.21 11.63 -1.80
CA VAL A 118 3.06 12.99 -1.29
C VAL A 118 4.26 13.35 -0.41
N SER A 119 4.42 14.62 -0.08
CA SER A 119 5.51 15.06 0.81
C SER A 119 5.32 14.55 2.24
N ALA A 120 6.43 14.34 2.95
CA ALA A 120 6.40 14.04 4.37
C ALA A 120 5.94 15.25 5.19
N ASN A 121 5.42 15.00 6.40
CA ASN A 121 4.98 16.00 7.37
C ASN A 121 3.88 16.94 6.85
N GLY A 122 2.97 16.41 6.01
CA GLY A 122 1.84 17.16 5.45
C GLY A 122 0.49 16.65 5.94
N SER A 123 -0.53 17.52 5.82
CA SER A 123 -1.93 17.16 5.99
C SER A 123 -2.65 17.34 4.65
N TYR A 124 -3.39 16.31 4.24
CA TYR A 124 -3.95 16.22 2.90
C TYR A 124 -5.42 15.84 2.93
N THR A 125 -6.13 16.28 1.91
CA THR A 125 -7.48 15.80 1.59
C THR A 125 -7.41 15.03 0.29
N ILE A 126 -7.91 13.79 0.29
CA ILE A 126 -8.09 12.97 -0.91
C ILE A 126 -9.55 12.95 -1.30
N ARG A 127 -9.82 13.12 -2.58
CA ARG A 127 -11.15 12.97 -3.17
C ARG A 127 -11.09 11.99 -4.32
N ILE A 128 -11.96 11.00 -4.32
CA ILE A 128 -12.11 10.03 -5.40
C ILE A 128 -13.52 10.14 -5.95
N GLN A 129 -13.68 10.21 -7.26
CA GLN A 129 -14.98 10.29 -7.90
C GLN A 129 -15.08 9.37 -9.11
N SER A 130 -16.23 8.76 -9.33
CA SER A 130 -16.57 7.96 -10.51
C SER A 130 -18.07 7.85 -10.67
N ALA A 131 -18.57 7.91 -11.91
CA ALA A 131 -19.98 7.67 -12.24
C ALA A 131 -20.99 8.45 -11.38
N GLY A 132 -20.69 9.72 -11.03
CA GLY A 132 -21.59 10.58 -10.25
C GLY A 132 -21.51 10.41 -8.74
N THR A 133 -20.66 9.51 -8.23
CA THR A 133 -20.37 9.38 -6.80
C THR A 133 -19.01 9.96 -6.50
N ALA A 134 -18.88 10.67 -5.39
CA ALA A 134 -17.61 11.15 -4.86
C ALA A 134 -17.49 10.81 -3.38
N VAL A 135 -16.29 10.42 -2.97
CA VAL A 135 -15.90 10.21 -1.59
C VAL A 135 -14.70 11.08 -1.24
N GLU A 136 -14.61 11.47 0.00
CA GLU A 136 -13.53 12.32 0.48
C GLU A 136 -13.01 11.82 1.81
N GLY A 137 -11.70 11.92 2.03
CA GLY A 137 -11.03 11.56 3.26
C GLY A 137 -9.88 12.48 3.56
N GLN A 138 -9.38 12.42 4.80
CA GLN A 138 -8.24 13.20 5.25
C GLN A 138 -7.17 12.26 5.80
N PHE A 139 -5.90 12.61 5.57
CA PHE A 139 -4.77 11.87 6.09
C PHE A 139 -3.58 12.79 6.37
N THR A 140 -2.64 12.29 7.16
CA THR A 140 -1.39 13.00 7.49
C THR A 140 -0.21 12.10 7.25
N THR A 141 0.86 12.65 6.70
CA THR A 141 2.16 11.99 6.56
C THR A 141 3.11 12.42 7.67
N LYS A 142 4.04 11.54 8.01
CA LYS A 142 5.04 11.80 9.07
C LYS A 142 6.44 11.84 8.48
#